data_18a686dd88f640b744f742a24dbb5dfd
#
_entry.id   18a686dd88f640b744f742a24dbb5dfd
#
_cell.length_a   1.000
_cell.length_b   1.000
_cell.length_c   1.000
_cell.angle_alpha   90.00
_cell.angle_beta   90.00
_cell.angle_gamma   90.00
#
_symmetry.space_group_name_H-M   'P 1'
#
loop_
_entity.id
_entity.type
_entity.pdbx_description
1 polymer ?
#
loop_
_entity_poly.entity_id
_entity_poly.type
_entity_poly.pdbx_seq_one_letter_code
_entity_poly.pdbx_strand_id
1 'polypeptide(L)'
;MKVNITTHPEFERQFRRFVKKYRSLVDDYAKLLGRLRDNPFQGNDLGGHLHKVRLGVDSKGRGKSGGMRVITYTVEQLADETIEITLLYIYDKSEMSAVSPQFLRWLLSQENI
;
A
#
# COMPACT_ATOMS: atom_id res chain seq x y z
N MET A 1 -1.01 3.62 20.13
CA MET A 1 -2.10 2.83 19.54
C MET A 1 -1.54 1.60 18.85
N LYS A 2 -2.27 0.50 18.89
CA LYS A 2 -1.91 -0.70 18.16
C LYS A 2 -2.23 -0.51 16.67
N VAL A 3 -1.31 -0.94 15.80
CA VAL A 3 -1.49 -0.85 14.35
C VAL A 3 -1.70 -2.25 13.78
N ASN A 4 -2.84 -2.46 13.13
CA ASN A 4 -3.16 -3.72 12.46
C ASN A 4 -3.11 -3.50 10.96
N ILE A 5 -2.40 -4.37 10.24
CA ILE A 5 -2.24 -4.26 8.79
C ILE A 5 -2.82 -5.50 8.14
N THR A 6 -3.74 -5.29 7.20
CA THR A 6 -4.34 -6.36 6.40
C THR A 6 -4.18 -6.05 4.93
N THR A 7 -4.46 -7.02 4.08
CA THR A 7 -4.30 -6.87 2.63
C THR A 7 -5.61 -7.17 1.91
N HIS A 8 -5.87 -6.39 0.87
CA HIS A 8 -7.00 -6.63 -0.04
C HIS A 8 -6.60 -7.74 -1.04
N PRO A 9 -7.53 -8.58 -1.50
CA PRO A 9 -7.21 -9.60 -2.50
C PRO A 9 -6.54 -9.07 -3.76
N GLU A 10 -6.91 -7.86 -4.22
CA GLU A 10 -6.27 -7.26 -5.38
C GLU A 10 -4.81 -6.88 -5.10
N PHE A 11 -4.52 -6.41 -3.89
CA PHE A 11 -3.13 -6.17 -3.49
C PHE A 11 -2.34 -7.48 -3.57
N GLU A 12 -2.89 -8.55 -2.99
CA GLU A 12 -2.20 -9.85 -2.95
C GLU A 12 -1.94 -10.39 -4.34
N ARG A 13 -2.91 -10.25 -5.25
CA ARG A 13 -2.77 -10.71 -6.63
C ARG A 13 -1.64 -9.98 -7.35
N GLN A 14 -1.60 -8.65 -7.24
CA GLN A 14 -0.54 -7.86 -7.85
C GLN A 14 0.81 -8.12 -7.19
N PHE A 15 0.83 -8.25 -5.87
CA PHE A 15 2.07 -8.51 -5.14
C PHE A 15 2.72 -9.80 -5.61
N ARG A 16 1.93 -10.88 -5.75
CA ARG A 16 2.44 -12.16 -6.25
C ARG A 16 3.07 -12.03 -7.64
N ARG A 17 2.45 -11.23 -8.50
CA ARG A 17 2.98 -10.97 -9.85
C ARG A 17 4.34 -10.26 -9.77
N PHE A 18 4.45 -9.25 -8.93
CA PHE A 18 5.66 -8.44 -8.83
C PHE A 18 6.79 -9.15 -8.07
N VAL A 19 6.49 -10.03 -7.13
CA VAL A 19 7.52 -10.82 -6.44
C VAL A 19 8.30 -11.65 -7.43
N LYS A 20 7.65 -12.19 -8.45
CA LYS A 20 8.33 -12.95 -9.50
C LYS A 20 9.23 -12.07 -10.36
N LYS A 21 8.90 -10.80 -10.50
CA LYS A 21 9.66 -9.88 -11.35
C LYS A 21 10.79 -9.19 -10.60
N TYR A 22 10.58 -8.85 -9.34
CA TYR A 22 11.53 -8.09 -8.53
C TYR A 22 11.93 -8.90 -7.30
N ARG A 23 13.13 -9.48 -7.34
CA ARG A 23 13.59 -10.39 -6.28
C ARG A 23 13.73 -9.74 -4.90
N SER A 24 13.95 -8.42 -4.83
CA SER A 24 14.08 -7.72 -3.55
C SER A 24 12.75 -7.34 -2.93
N LEU A 25 11.62 -7.55 -3.66
CA LEU A 25 10.33 -6.99 -3.25
C LEU A 25 9.86 -7.49 -1.88
N VAL A 26 10.09 -8.75 -1.54
CA VAL A 26 9.67 -9.27 -0.23
C VAL A 26 10.38 -8.51 0.89
N ASP A 27 11.68 -8.26 0.75
CA ASP A 27 12.43 -7.50 1.76
C ASP A 27 12.01 -6.04 1.78
N ASP A 28 11.80 -5.44 0.60
CA ASP A 28 11.33 -4.05 0.50
C ASP A 28 9.96 -3.88 1.15
N TYR A 29 9.09 -4.87 0.96
CA TYR A 29 7.76 -4.88 1.56
C TYR A 29 7.85 -4.97 3.09
N ALA A 30 8.73 -5.82 3.62
CA ALA A 30 8.92 -5.93 5.06
C ALA A 30 9.34 -4.58 5.67
N LYS A 31 10.21 -3.85 4.98
CA LYS A 31 10.61 -2.51 5.41
C LYS A 31 9.44 -1.53 5.39
N LEU A 32 8.59 -1.62 4.36
CA LEU A 32 7.39 -0.79 4.28
C LEU A 32 6.47 -1.04 5.47
N LEU A 33 6.25 -2.30 5.84
CA LEU A 33 5.39 -2.63 6.98
C LEU A 33 5.91 -1.99 8.27
N GLY A 34 7.23 -2.01 8.46
CA GLY A 34 7.85 -1.35 9.62
C GLY A 34 7.59 0.15 9.62
N ARG A 35 7.76 0.81 8.45
CA ARG A 35 7.50 2.25 8.35
C ARG A 35 6.03 2.60 8.59
N LEU A 36 5.12 1.74 8.13
CA LEU A 36 3.68 1.96 8.34
C LEU A 36 3.29 1.82 9.81
N ARG A 37 3.94 0.93 10.54
CA ARG A 37 3.71 0.82 11.98
C ARG A 37 4.17 2.06 12.72
N ASP A 38 5.30 2.64 12.28
CA ASP A 38 5.83 3.87 12.89
C ASP A 38 5.02 5.10 12.49
N ASN A 39 4.53 5.15 11.26
CA ASN A 39 3.75 6.28 10.75
C ASN A 39 2.61 5.77 9.87
N PRO A 40 1.46 5.42 10.48
CA PRO A 40 0.33 4.81 9.74
C PRO A 40 -0.32 5.70 8.69
N PHE A 41 -0.17 7.02 8.80
CA PHE A 41 -0.81 7.98 7.90
C PHE A 41 0.15 8.57 6.87
N GLN A 42 1.29 7.92 6.66
CA GLN A 42 2.28 8.43 5.72
C GLN A 42 1.82 8.33 4.27
N GLY A 43 2.48 9.11 3.41
CA GLY A 43 2.20 9.14 1.98
C GLY A 43 1.35 10.33 1.59
N ASN A 44 1.04 10.41 0.30
CA ASN A 44 0.18 11.47 -0.21
C ASN A 44 -1.27 11.17 0.17
N ASP A 45 -1.91 12.13 0.83
CA ASP A 45 -3.33 12.02 1.19
C ASP A 45 -4.17 12.17 -0.08
N LEU A 46 -4.95 11.14 -0.39
CA LEU A 46 -5.83 11.13 -1.55
C LEU A 46 -7.28 11.46 -1.17
N GLY A 47 -7.54 11.75 0.10
CA GLY A 47 -8.89 11.92 0.62
C GLY A 47 -9.53 10.58 0.97
N GLY A 48 -10.63 10.60 1.73
CA GLY A 48 -11.39 9.39 2.04
C GLY A 48 -10.59 8.33 2.78
N HIS A 49 -9.63 8.73 3.62
CA HIS A 49 -8.75 7.84 4.37
C HIS A 49 -7.73 7.07 3.49
N LEU A 50 -7.57 7.49 2.24
CA LEU A 50 -6.65 6.84 1.30
C LEU A 50 -5.34 7.58 1.23
N HIS A 51 -4.24 6.83 1.15
CA HIS A 51 -2.90 7.39 0.98
C HIS A 51 -2.16 6.63 -0.11
N LYS A 52 -1.28 7.35 -0.81
CA LYS A 52 -0.38 6.75 -1.80
C LYS A 52 1.02 6.78 -1.22
N VAL A 53 1.59 5.61 -0.99
CA VAL A 53 2.88 5.44 -0.33
C VAL A 53 3.91 4.95 -1.34
N ARG A 54 5.08 5.59 -1.34
CA ARG A 54 6.19 5.16 -2.19
C ARG A 54 6.84 3.92 -1.60
N LEU A 55 7.17 2.98 -2.47
CA LEU A 55 7.90 1.76 -2.10
C LEU A 55 9.13 1.64 -2.98
N GLY A 56 10.31 1.84 -2.39
CA GLY A 56 11.56 1.62 -3.10
C GLY A 56 11.77 0.13 -3.32
N VAL A 57 12.23 -0.23 -4.52
CA VAL A 57 12.50 -1.62 -4.88
C VAL A 57 13.97 -1.71 -5.27
N ASP A 58 14.80 -2.24 -4.40
CA ASP A 58 16.25 -2.26 -4.57
C ASP A 58 16.68 -2.95 -5.86
N SER A 59 16.02 -4.05 -6.21
CA SER A 59 16.37 -4.78 -7.44
C SER A 59 16.04 -4.03 -8.72
N LYS A 60 15.25 -2.94 -8.65
CA LYS A 60 15.04 -2.06 -9.80
C LYS A 60 16.18 -1.06 -10.01
N GLY A 61 16.98 -0.81 -8.96
CA GLY A 61 18.13 0.09 -9.03
C GLY A 61 17.79 1.57 -9.19
N ARG A 62 16.57 2.00 -8.90
CA ARG A 62 16.13 3.39 -9.11
C ARG A 62 15.70 4.12 -7.84
N GLY A 63 15.88 3.50 -6.69
CA GLY A 63 15.43 4.09 -5.44
C GLY A 63 13.91 4.28 -5.41
N LYS A 64 13.42 5.10 -4.46
CA LYS A 64 11.99 5.25 -4.22
C LYS A 64 11.24 5.95 -5.35
N SER A 65 11.87 6.92 -6.01
CA SER A 65 11.19 7.70 -7.05
C SER A 65 10.88 6.86 -8.28
N GLY A 66 11.70 5.86 -8.57
CA GLY A 66 11.50 4.95 -9.70
C GLY A 66 10.87 3.63 -9.32
N GLY A 67 10.46 3.46 -8.05
CA GLY A 67 9.96 2.20 -7.55
C GLY A 67 8.48 1.99 -7.79
N MET A 68 7.82 1.48 -6.77
CA MET A 68 6.41 1.14 -6.82
C MET A 68 5.58 2.04 -5.92
N ARG A 69 4.28 1.94 -6.03
CA ARG A 69 3.34 2.70 -5.20
C ARG A 69 2.36 1.73 -4.57
N VAL A 70 2.03 1.99 -3.29
CA VAL A 70 1.06 1.21 -2.54
C VAL A 70 -0.07 2.14 -2.12
N ILE A 71 -1.30 1.74 -2.38
CA ILE A 71 -2.49 2.48 -1.92
C ILE A 71 -2.93 1.86 -0.61
N THR A 72 -3.03 2.70 0.43
CA THR A 72 -3.47 2.28 1.75
C THR A 72 -4.79 2.93 2.11
N TYR A 73 -5.59 2.22 2.90
CA TYR A 73 -6.81 2.74 3.51
C TYR A 73 -6.63 2.66 5.02
N THR A 74 -6.57 3.79 5.70
CA THR A 74 -6.19 3.87 7.11
C THR A 74 -7.31 4.49 7.93
N VAL A 75 -7.80 3.74 8.92
CA VAL A 75 -8.90 4.19 9.77
C VAL A 75 -8.50 4.02 11.25
N GLU A 76 -8.76 5.04 12.02
CA GLU A 76 -8.53 5.02 13.46
C GLU A 76 -9.78 4.51 14.16
N GLN A 77 -9.61 3.48 15.00
CA GLN A 77 -10.69 2.90 15.80
C GLN A 77 -10.52 3.40 17.23
N LEU A 78 -11.19 4.51 17.57
CA LEU A 78 -10.99 5.15 18.87
C LEU A 78 -11.40 4.28 20.03
N ALA A 79 -12.48 3.52 19.87
CA ALA A 79 -12.98 2.65 20.94
C ALA A 79 -11.97 1.60 21.36
N ASP A 80 -11.21 1.07 20.41
CA ASP A 80 -10.22 0.00 20.64
C ASP A 80 -8.80 0.52 20.74
N GLU A 81 -8.60 1.83 20.53
CA GLU A 81 -7.28 2.46 20.47
C GLU A 81 -6.38 1.79 19.44
N THR A 82 -6.96 1.45 18.29
CA THR A 82 -6.24 0.80 17.20
C THR A 82 -6.27 1.66 15.94
N ILE A 83 -5.29 1.43 15.07
CA ILE A 83 -5.28 1.99 13.72
C ILE A 83 -5.29 0.80 12.77
N GLU A 84 -6.28 0.77 11.88
CA GLU A 84 -6.45 -0.31 10.91
C GLU A 84 -5.97 0.18 9.55
N ILE A 85 -4.96 -0.49 9.00
CA ILE A 85 -4.45 -0.20 7.66
C ILE A 85 -4.79 -1.37 6.75
N THR A 86 -5.45 -1.08 5.64
CA THR A 86 -5.67 -2.08 4.58
C THR A 86 -4.81 -1.68 3.39
N LEU A 87 -3.95 -2.60 2.94
CA LEU A 87 -3.17 -2.39 1.72
C LEU A 87 -4.08 -2.80 0.55
N LEU A 88 -4.54 -1.80 -0.21
CA LEU A 88 -5.56 -2.02 -1.25
C LEU A 88 -4.97 -2.45 -2.56
N TYR A 89 -3.86 -1.86 -2.96
CA TYR A 89 -3.31 -2.07 -4.29
C TYR A 89 -1.83 -1.74 -4.32
N ILE A 90 -1.10 -2.40 -5.19
CA ILE A 90 0.31 -2.10 -5.46
C ILE A 90 0.50 -2.05 -6.97
N TYR A 91 1.23 -1.07 -7.46
CA TYR A 91 1.50 -0.95 -8.88
C TYR A 91 2.90 -0.41 -9.14
N ASP A 92 3.42 -0.75 -10.31
CA ASP A 92 4.72 -0.27 -10.77
C ASP A 92 4.50 1.06 -11.48
N LYS A 93 5.19 2.10 -11.03
CA LYS A 93 5.07 3.43 -11.63
C LYS A 93 5.42 3.43 -13.12
N SER A 94 6.29 2.51 -13.55
CA SER A 94 6.65 2.40 -14.96
C SER A 94 5.53 1.81 -15.83
N GLU A 95 4.60 1.06 -15.22
CA GLU A 95 3.47 0.46 -15.94
C GLU A 95 2.23 1.36 -15.94
N MET A 96 2.07 2.14 -14.87
CA MET A 96 0.89 3.00 -14.73
C MET A 96 1.27 4.20 -13.87
N SER A 97 0.86 5.39 -14.29
CA SER A 97 1.26 6.63 -13.60
C SER A 97 0.41 6.92 -12.37
N ALA A 98 -0.84 6.51 -12.39
CA ALA A 98 -1.79 6.78 -11.29
C ALA A 98 -2.94 5.80 -11.34
N VAL A 99 -3.67 5.72 -10.22
CA VAL A 99 -4.87 4.88 -10.11
C VAL A 99 -6.08 5.82 -10.10
N SER A 100 -7.10 5.49 -10.92
CA SER A 100 -8.28 6.34 -11.05
C SER A 100 -9.13 6.33 -9.77
N PRO A 101 -9.83 7.45 -9.48
CA PRO A 101 -10.77 7.46 -8.34
C PRO A 101 -11.85 6.39 -8.45
N GLN A 102 -12.31 6.07 -9.66
CA GLN A 102 -13.31 5.01 -9.86
C GLN A 102 -12.77 3.65 -9.44
N PHE A 103 -11.51 3.37 -9.79
CA PHE A 103 -10.89 2.10 -9.41
C PHE A 103 -10.74 2.00 -7.89
N LEU A 104 -10.33 3.09 -7.24
CA LEU A 104 -10.21 3.11 -5.78
C LEU A 104 -11.55 2.88 -5.11
N ARG A 105 -12.63 3.49 -5.61
CA ARG A 105 -13.98 3.24 -5.09
C ARG A 105 -14.39 1.79 -5.28
N TRP A 106 -14.05 1.21 -6.42
CA TRP A 106 -14.34 -0.20 -6.68
C TRP A 106 -13.61 -1.10 -5.67
N LEU A 107 -12.33 -0.83 -5.42
CA LEU A 107 -11.56 -1.59 -4.43
C LEU A 107 -12.22 -1.55 -3.05
N LEU A 108 -12.64 -0.36 -2.62
CA LEU A 108 -13.29 -0.20 -1.32
C LEU A 108 -14.62 -0.92 -1.27
N SER A 109 -15.36 -1.00 -2.38
CA SER A 109 -16.64 -1.69 -2.43
C SER A 109 -16.51 -3.20 -2.34
N GLN A 110 -15.34 -3.76 -2.64
CA GLN A 110 -15.08 -5.20 -2.58
C GLN A 110 -14.75 -5.68 -1.17
N GLU A 111 -14.51 -4.75 -0.26
CA GLU A 111 -14.19 -5.07 1.14
C GLU A 111 -15.37 -4.73 2.03
N ASN A 112 -15.58 -5.53 3.05
CA ASN A 112 -16.55 -5.22 4.11
C ASN A 112 -15.86 -4.31 5.14
N ILE A 113 -15.45 -3.16 4.67
CA ILE A 113 -14.70 -2.24 5.51
C ILE A 113 -15.66 -1.32 6.26
#